data_b6fdf7add6fbbd3237544c8730bd406f
#
_entry.id   b6fdf7add6fbbd3237544c8730bd406f
#
_cell.length_a   1.000
_cell.length_b   1.000
_cell.length_c   1.000
_cell.angle_alpha   90.00
_cell.angle_beta   90.00
_cell.angle_gamma   90.00
#
_symmetry.space_group_name_H-M   'P 1'
#
loop_
_entity.id
_entity.type
_entity.pdbx_description
1 polymer ?
#
loop_
_entity_poly.entity_id
_entity_poly.type
_entity_poly.pdbx_seq_one_letter_code
_entity_poly.pdbx_strand_id
1 'polypeptide(L)'
;IRILYNSTLLSQPSSEFALELMAQSEYHDALIAGIDSTNTIAHKFGEVGTRNDDGSITYQHHDCGIVYSENPYVICIMTEGSNLSTLAQTIASLAHTTHAFMQKR
;
A
#
# COMPACT_ATOMS: atom_id res chain seq x y z
N ILE A 1 1.80 4.97 -9.24
CA ILE A 1 0.67 5.65 -8.57
C ILE A 1 0.59 7.12 -8.96
N ARG A 2 1.67 7.87 -8.82
CA ARG A 2 1.70 9.32 -9.10
C ARG A 2 1.20 9.67 -10.50
N ILE A 3 1.60 8.91 -11.53
CA ILE A 3 1.15 9.16 -12.90
C ILE A 3 -0.35 8.88 -13.08
N LEU A 4 -0.91 7.95 -12.31
CA LEU A 4 -2.36 7.71 -12.31
C LEU A 4 -3.11 8.86 -11.66
N TYR A 5 -2.65 9.31 -10.50
CA TYR A 5 -3.27 10.42 -9.79
C TYR A 5 -3.25 11.71 -10.62
N ASN A 6 -2.13 11.98 -11.28
CA ASN A 6 -1.95 13.18 -12.09
C ASN A 6 -2.47 13.05 -13.52
N SER A 7 -2.94 11.85 -13.92
CA SER A 7 -3.41 11.55 -15.27
C SER A 7 -2.38 11.92 -16.35
N THR A 8 -1.10 11.62 -16.09
CA THR A 8 -0.02 11.99 -17.01
C THR A 8 0.30 10.90 -18.04
N LEU A 9 -0.22 9.68 -17.85
CA LEU A 9 -0.03 8.56 -18.79
C LEU A 9 -1.33 8.22 -19.51
N LEU A 10 -2.42 8.11 -18.78
CA LEU A 10 -3.75 7.78 -19.29
C LEU A 10 -4.61 9.04 -19.30
N SER A 11 -5.74 8.99 -20.02
CA SER A 11 -6.76 10.03 -19.92
C SER A 11 -7.26 10.12 -18.48
N GLN A 12 -7.82 11.27 -18.11
CA GLN A 12 -8.37 11.45 -16.77
C GLN A 12 -9.43 10.39 -16.41
N PRO A 13 -10.43 10.09 -17.28
CA PRO A 13 -11.41 9.05 -16.97
C PRO A 13 -10.79 7.67 -16.79
N SER A 14 -9.80 7.30 -17.61
CA SER A 14 -9.12 6.01 -17.47
C SER A 14 -8.28 5.93 -16.21
N SER A 15 -7.61 7.02 -15.83
CA SER A 15 -6.86 7.09 -14.58
C SER A 15 -7.78 6.95 -13.36
N GLU A 16 -8.91 7.63 -13.35
CA GLU A 16 -9.90 7.55 -12.29
C GLU A 16 -10.48 6.14 -12.18
N PHE A 17 -10.77 5.49 -13.31
CA PHE A 17 -11.25 4.11 -13.32
C PHE A 17 -10.21 3.15 -12.73
N ALA A 18 -8.93 3.30 -13.09
CA ALA A 18 -7.86 2.48 -12.54
C ALA A 18 -7.74 2.65 -11.02
N LEU A 19 -7.84 3.89 -10.53
CA LEU A 19 -7.78 4.17 -9.09
C LEU A 19 -9.01 3.62 -8.35
N GLU A 20 -10.20 3.66 -8.96
CA GLU A 20 -11.40 3.03 -8.39
C GLU A 20 -11.23 1.52 -8.24
N LEU A 21 -10.64 0.84 -9.25
CA LEU A 21 -10.34 -0.59 -9.16
C LEU A 21 -9.36 -0.87 -8.03
N MET A 22 -8.34 -0.05 -7.87
CA MET A 22 -7.36 -0.18 -6.80
C MET A 22 -7.98 0.04 -5.42
N ALA A 23 -9.02 0.87 -5.32
CA ALA A 23 -9.75 1.10 -4.08
C ALA A 23 -10.67 -0.07 -3.69
N GLN A 24 -10.95 -0.98 -4.62
CA GLN A 24 -11.76 -2.18 -4.41
C GLN A 24 -10.94 -3.42 -4.08
N SER A 25 -9.65 -3.28 -3.84
CA SER A 25 -8.77 -4.40 -3.48
C SER A 25 -9.31 -5.16 -2.28
N GLU A 26 -9.31 -6.48 -2.36
CA GLU A 26 -9.74 -7.37 -1.27
C GLU A 26 -8.62 -7.63 -0.26
N TYR A 27 -7.41 -7.14 -0.48
CA TYR A 27 -6.29 -7.31 0.42
C TYR A 27 -6.33 -6.27 1.54
N HIS A 28 -6.60 -6.70 2.78
CA HIS A 28 -6.83 -5.81 3.92
C HIS A 28 -5.78 -5.92 5.03
N ASP A 29 -4.66 -6.62 4.80
CA ASP A 29 -3.74 -6.97 5.89
C ASP A 29 -2.53 -6.04 6.05
N ALA A 30 -2.25 -5.16 5.09
CA ALA A 30 -1.10 -4.26 5.13
C ALA A 30 -1.53 -2.81 5.33
N LEU A 31 -1.52 -1.97 4.30
CA LEU A 31 -1.91 -0.56 4.43
C LEU A 31 -3.31 -0.42 5.05
N ILE A 32 -4.27 -1.19 4.56
CA ILE A 32 -5.66 -1.11 5.03
C ILE A 32 -5.75 -1.40 6.52
N ALA A 33 -5.00 -2.38 7.03
CA ALA A 33 -5.04 -2.75 8.44
C ALA A 33 -4.52 -1.64 9.36
N GLY A 34 -3.67 -0.76 8.87
CA GLY A 34 -3.07 0.32 9.65
C GLY A 34 -3.81 1.65 9.60
N ILE A 35 -4.72 1.82 8.66
CA ILE A 35 -5.37 3.11 8.40
C ILE A 35 -6.86 3.00 8.69
N ASP A 36 -7.43 4.07 9.25
CA ASP A 36 -8.84 4.14 9.60
C ASP A 36 -9.73 3.78 8.40
N SER A 37 -10.69 2.89 8.63
CA SER A 37 -11.62 2.37 7.62
C SER A 37 -12.55 3.44 7.01
N THR A 38 -12.61 4.63 7.60
CA THR A 38 -13.37 5.75 7.02
C THR A 38 -12.73 6.34 5.78
N ASN A 39 -11.46 6.05 5.54
CA ASN A 39 -10.73 6.56 4.39
C ASN A 39 -10.77 5.57 3.23
N THR A 40 -10.96 6.09 2.02
CA THR A 40 -10.78 5.30 0.80
C THR A 40 -9.29 5.21 0.50
N ILE A 41 -8.82 4.01 0.19
CA ILE A 41 -7.41 3.76 -0.13
C ILE A 41 -7.33 3.01 -1.44
N ALA A 42 -6.74 3.66 -2.45
CA ALA A 42 -6.42 3.01 -3.72
C ALA A 42 -5.00 2.47 -3.61
N HIS A 43 -4.84 1.14 -3.55
CA HIS A 43 -3.53 0.55 -3.32
C HIS A 43 -3.30 -0.69 -4.18
N LYS A 44 -2.03 -1.06 -4.28
CA LYS A 44 -1.61 -2.32 -4.91
C LYS A 44 -0.46 -2.89 -4.11
N PHE A 45 -0.64 -4.08 -3.61
CA PHE A 45 0.42 -4.84 -2.94
C PHE A 45 1.17 -5.72 -3.93
N GLY A 46 2.35 -6.17 -3.52
CA GLY A 46 3.13 -7.16 -4.23
C GLY A 46 3.96 -7.96 -3.24
N GLU A 47 4.16 -9.23 -3.54
CA GLU A 47 5.00 -10.09 -2.71
C GLU A 47 5.78 -11.07 -3.58
N VAL A 48 6.97 -11.42 -3.12
CA VAL A 48 7.82 -12.43 -3.77
C VAL A 48 8.60 -13.18 -2.70
N GLY A 49 8.77 -14.49 -2.89
CA GLY A 49 9.62 -15.32 -2.06
C GLY A 49 10.82 -15.80 -2.86
N THR A 50 12.01 -15.66 -2.30
CA THR A 50 13.26 -16.12 -2.90
C THR A 50 13.87 -17.20 -2.03
N ARG A 51 14.19 -18.37 -2.62
CA ARG A 51 14.84 -19.45 -1.90
C ARG A 51 16.32 -19.16 -1.76
N ASN A 52 16.83 -19.22 -0.54
CA ASN A 52 18.24 -19.06 -0.22
C ASN A 52 18.98 -20.39 -0.34
N ASP A 53 20.32 -20.34 -0.35
CA ASP A 53 21.17 -21.52 -0.50
C ASP A 53 20.98 -22.54 0.65
N ASP A 54 20.62 -22.06 1.84
CA ASP A 54 20.38 -22.91 3.02
C ASP A 54 18.96 -23.52 3.04
N GLY A 55 18.14 -23.27 2.00
CA GLY A 55 16.77 -23.77 1.90
C GLY A 55 15.73 -22.87 2.52
N SER A 56 16.11 -21.84 3.26
CA SER A 56 15.17 -20.86 3.78
C SER A 56 14.63 -19.97 2.66
N ILE A 57 13.53 -19.24 2.96
CA ILE A 57 12.92 -18.31 2.01
C ILE A 57 12.99 -16.90 2.59
N THR A 58 13.47 -15.97 1.78
CA THR A 58 13.39 -14.54 2.07
C THR A 58 12.23 -13.97 1.28
N TYR A 59 11.30 -13.31 1.97
CA TYR A 59 10.15 -12.67 1.36
C TYR A 59 10.38 -11.18 1.23
N GLN A 60 9.84 -10.62 0.15
CA GLN A 60 9.63 -9.18 0.01
C GLN A 60 8.14 -8.94 -0.06
N HIS A 61 7.66 -7.95 0.69
CA HIS A 61 6.25 -7.60 0.73
C HIS A 61 6.13 -6.09 0.74
N HIS A 62 5.42 -5.56 -0.24
CA HIS A 62 5.30 -4.13 -0.46
C HIS A 62 3.84 -3.77 -0.65
N ASP A 63 3.45 -2.59 -0.19
CA ASP A 63 2.13 -2.05 -0.45
C ASP A 63 2.24 -0.56 -0.67
N CYS A 64 1.72 -0.09 -1.80
CA CYS A 64 1.77 1.30 -2.20
C CYS A 64 0.37 1.79 -2.54
N GLY A 65 0.04 3.00 -2.13
CA GLY A 65 -1.29 3.50 -2.35
C GLY A 65 -1.44 5.01 -2.22
N ILE A 66 -2.66 5.45 -2.49
CA ILE A 66 -3.12 6.81 -2.23
C ILE A 66 -4.17 6.71 -1.14
N VAL A 67 -3.99 7.47 -0.06
CA VAL A 67 -4.96 7.59 1.02
C VAL A 67 -5.78 8.85 0.78
N TYR A 68 -7.06 8.68 0.53
CA TYR A 68 -7.99 9.79 0.27
C TYR A 68 -8.59 10.25 1.61
N SER A 69 -7.75 10.87 2.42
CA SER A 69 -8.16 11.50 3.68
C SER A 69 -8.39 12.99 3.48
N GLU A 70 -8.67 13.71 4.56
CA GLU A 70 -8.79 15.18 4.51
C GLU A 70 -7.53 15.81 3.91
N ASN A 71 -6.36 15.28 4.24
CA ASN A 71 -5.08 15.65 3.63
C ASN A 71 -4.57 14.43 2.83
N PRO A 72 -4.95 14.30 1.55
CA PRO A 72 -4.55 13.12 0.76
C PRO A 72 -3.04 13.02 0.60
N TYR A 73 -2.54 11.78 0.58
CA TYR A 73 -1.11 11.54 0.39
C TYR A 73 -0.86 10.20 -0.28
N VAL A 74 0.33 10.07 -0.86
CA VAL A 74 0.84 8.82 -1.41
C VAL A 74 1.74 8.18 -0.36
N ILE A 75 1.58 6.88 -0.17
CA ILE A 75 2.41 6.09 0.73
C ILE A 75 2.87 4.82 0.03
N CYS A 76 4.14 4.48 0.21
CA CYS A 76 4.70 3.24 -0.31
C CYS A 76 5.62 2.67 0.76
N ILE A 77 5.33 1.46 1.22
CA ILE A 77 6.11 0.78 2.25
C ILE A 77 6.64 -0.52 1.67
N MET A 78 7.94 -0.69 1.74
CA MET A 78 8.64 -1.85 1.22
C MET A 78 9.31 -2.58 2.38
N THR A 79 9.09 -3.90 2.46
CA THR A 79 9.62 -4.72 3.55
C THR A 79 10.28 -5.99 3.02
N GLU A 80 11.19 -6.53 3.80
CA GLU A 80 11.86 -7.79 3.51
C GLU A 80 12.09 -8.57 4.81
N GLY A 81 11.91 -9.87 4.78
CA GLY A 81 12.10 -10.72 5.96
C GLY A 81 11.70 -12.16 5.72
N SER A 82 11.65 -12.93 6.79
CA SER A 82 11.43 -14.38 6.75
C SER A 82 9.96 -14.81 6.90
N ASN A 83 9.06 -13.89 7.20
CA ASN A 83 7.66 -14.22 7.50
C ASN A 83 6.72 -13.16 6.93
N LEU A 84 5.89 -13.55 5.97
CA LEU A 84 4.97 -12.63 5.30
C LEU A 84 3.97 -11.97 6.26
N SER A 85 3.46 -12.71 7.23
CA SER A 85 2.51 -12.17 8.20
C SER A 85 3.15 -11.05 9.04
N THR A 86 4.39 -11.24 9.46
CA THR A 86 5.15 -10.21 10.19
C THR A 86 5.41 -8.98 9.32
N LEU A 87 5.74 -9.18 8.05
CA LEU A 87 5.94 -8.07 7.12
C LEU A 87 4.65 -7.26 6.91
N ALA A 88 3.52 -7.93 6.75
CA ALA A 88 2.23 -7.25 6.62
C ALA A 88 1.89 -6.45 7.87
N GLN A 89 2.14 -6.98 9.06
CA GLN A 89 1.95 -6.28 10.34
C GLN A 89 2.87 -5.07 10.46
N THR A 90 4.10 -5.19 9.99
CA THR A 90 5.06 -4.08 9.97
C THR A 90 4.55 -2.95 9.06
N ILE A 91 4.06 -3.29 7.88
CA ILE A 91 3.46 -2.30 6.97
C ILE A 91 2.27 -1.62 7.66
N ALA A 92 1.40 -2.39 8.30
CA ALA A 92 0.24 -1.83 9.01
C ALA A 92 0.66 -0.86 10.12
N SER A 93 1.68 -1.21 10.91
CA SER A 93 2.18 -0.36 11.99
C SER A 93 2.78 0.94 11.46
N LEU A 94 3.59 0.86 10.41
CA LEU A 94 4.17 2.04 9.77
C LEU A 94 3.10 2.92 9.13
N ALA A 95 2.12 2.31 8.49
CA ALA A 95 1.00 3.03 7.89
C ALA A 95 0.19 3.77 8.95
N HIS A 96 -0.06 3.13 10.08
CA HIS A 96 -0.78 3.74 11.21
C HIS A 96 -0.06 4.99 11.72
N THR A 97 1.24 4.87 11.97
CA THR A 97 2.06 5.99 12.45
C THR A 97 2.13 7.12 11.43
N THR A 98 2.34 6.77 10.16
CA THR A 98 2.40 7.74 9.06
C THR A 98 1.08 8.47 8.90
N HIS A 99 -0.03 7.73 8.94
CA HIS A 99 -1.36 8.33 8.80
C HIS A 99 -1.64 9.32 9.92
N ALA A 100 -1.34 8.96 11.17
CA ALA A 100 -1.50 9.86 12.31
C ALA A 100 -0.69 11.15 12.14
N PHE A 101 0.54 11.03 11.64
CA PHE A 101 1.38 12.20 11.35
C PHE A 101 0.79 13.08 10.24
N MET A 102 0.35 12.44 9.14
CA MET A 102 -0.17 13.18 7.97
C MET A 102 -1.46 13.93 8.30
N GLN A 103 -2.29 13.43 9.21
CA GLN A 103 -3.54 14.10 9.58
C GLN A 103 -3.32 15.32 10.49
N LYS A 104 -2.14 15.46 11.09
CA LYS A 104 -1.77 16.62 11.93
C LYS A 104 -1.19 17.79 11.13
N ARG A 105 -0.93 17.61 9.86
CA ARG A 105 -0.30 18.64 9.01
C ARG A 105 -1.27 19.67 8.50
#